data_7f8a7faf8c9c5ce235b3a3ac9130422f
#
_entry.id   7f8a7faf8c9c5ce235b3a3ac9130422f
#
_cell.length_a   1.000
_cell.length_b   1.000
_cell.length_c   1.000
_cell.angle_alpha   90.00
_cell.angle_beta   90.00
_cell.angle_gamma   90.00
#
_symmetry.space_group_name_H-M   'P 1'
#
loop_
_entity.id
_entity.type
_entity.pdbx_description
1 polymer ?
#
loop_
_entity_poly.entity_id
_entity_poly.type
_entity_poly.pdbx_seq_one_letter_code
_entity_poly.pdbx_strand_id
1 'polypeptide(L)'
;LSRFGRDYIEAGTYLERVFPQIGLRFIAIKENYDNFDTDGSGESLIIPLQNMINTLYSKDISRKVSTALKAQMESGEFKKRNLPYGYRWDEEHSNMVFDEETAPIVRKIFQWKIEGLSLPAIADRLDAMNAPNPEFQKYQVGVRTGNATAKKIWNKSSLTTILDNPHYVGDTVLGRTLNAIYKGVKNQHIDREEWIVFPNTHEAIISREDFQKVRELRDAAARTRVEKMERTEEIRATLINLFEDKIVCADCGKKLYFHRKRVDKRKDGAWYAFYECSSSVKRGNLCTPHYTRQDNCLLYTSPSPR
;
A
#
# COMPACT_ATOMS: atom_id res chain seq x y z
N LEU A 1 -9.92 -18.69 25.00
CA LEU A 1 -9.64 -17.23 25.11
C LEU A 1 -8.53 -16.74 24.21
N SER A 2 -7.49 -17.52 23.92
CA SER A 2 -6.35 -17.13 23.04
C SER A 2 -6.76 -16.65 21.62
N ARG A 3 -7.96 -16.98 21.14
CA ARG A 3 -8.50 -16.54 19.86
C ARG A 3 -9.57 -15.45 19.96
N PHE A 4 -10.05 -15.16 21.17
CA PHE A 4 -11.11 -14.17 21.41
C PHE A 4 -10.58 -12.74 21.23
N GLY A 5 -9.36 -12.45 21.67
CA GLY A 5 -8.72 -11.15 21.46
C GLY A 5 -7.19 -11.25 21.47
N ARG A 6 -6.53 -10.45 20.64
CA ARG A 6 -5.06 -10.35 20.62
C ARG A 6 -4.52 -9.33 21.61
N ASP A 7 -5.38 -8.41 22.05
CA ASP A 7 -5.08 -7.40 23.07
C ASP A 7 -5.80 -7.78 24.37
N TYR A 8 -5.03 -7.96 25.43
CA TYR A 8 -5.57 -8.35 26.74
C TYR A 8 -6.43 -7.26 27.37
N ILE A 9 -6.14 -5.99 27.09
CA ILE A 9 -6.91 -4.85 27.61
C ILE A 9 -8.29 -4.83 26.98
N GLU A 10 -8.35 -4.99 25.67
CA GLU A 10 -9.58 -5.05 24.91
C GLU A 10 -10.43 -6.26 25.33
N ALA A 11 -9.83 -7.45 25.33
CA ALA A 11 -10.49 -8.67 25.76
C ALA A 11 -10.99 -8.60 27.21
N GLY A 12 -10.19 -8.08 28.14
CA GLY A 12 -10.58 -7.84 29.53
C GLY A 12 -11.74 -6.87 29.65
N THR A 13 -11.73 -5.78 28.88
CA THR A 13 -12.82 -4.79 28.88
C THR A 13 -14.15 -5.43 28.44
N TYR A 14 -14.13 -6.27 27.41
CA TYR A 14 -15.33 -7.00 26.98
C TYR A 14 -15.83 -7.98 28.04
N LEU A 15 -14.96 -8.79 28.61
CA LEU A 15 -15.33 -9.84 29.57
C LEU A 15 -15.81 -9.26 30.91
N GLU A 16 -15.14 -8.20 31.40
CA GLU A 16 -15.40 -7.65 32.74
C GLU A 16 -16.44 -6.53 32.75
N ARG A 17 -16.60 -5.78 31.65
CA ARG A 17 -17.50 -4.62 31.61
C ARG A 17 -18.61 -4.75 30.59
N VAL A 18 -18.28 -4.99 29.32
CA VAL A 18 -19.25 -4.90 28.24
C VAL A 18 -20.26 -6.06 28.32
N PHE A 19 -19.81 -7.29 28.42
CA PHE A 19 -20.70 -8.47 28.44
C PHE A 19 -21.62 -8.49 29.66
N PRO A 20 -21.15 -8.22 30.87
CA PRO A 20 -22.05 -8.09 32.05
C PRO A 20 -23.08 -6.97 31.89
N GLN A 21 -22.68 -5.79 31.34
CA GLN A 21 -23.61 -4.67 31.17
C GLN A 21 -24.73 -4.94 30.17
N ILE A 22 -24.47 -5.70 29.12
CA ILE A 22 -25.49 -6.07 28.13
C ILE A 22 -26.17 -7.41 28.44
N GLY A 23 -25.87 -8.02 29.60
CA GLY A 23 -26.46 -9.31 30.04
C GLY A 23 -26.00 -10.50 29.19
N LEU A 24 -24.83 -10.44 28.53
CA LEU A 24 -24.31 -11.50 27.69
C LEU A 24 -23.47 -12.47 28.51
N ARG A 25 -23.91 -13.74 28.58
CA ARG A 25 -23.13 -14.83 29.19
C ARG A 25 -22.06 -15.34 28.24
N PHE A 26 -20.80 -15.33 28.67
CA PHE A 26 -19.66 -15.83 27.93
C PHE A 26 -19.03 -17.01 28.69
N ILE A 27 -18.96 -18.16 28.03
CA ILE A 27 -18.38 -19.39 28.60
C ILE A 27 -17.17 -19.81 27.77
N ALA A 28 -16.00 -19.93 28.40
CA ALA A 28 -14.80 -20.49 27.78
C ALA A 28 -14.56 -21.90 28.33
N ILE A 29 -15.02 -22.90 27.59
CA ILE A 29 -15.03 -24.32 28.04
C ILE A 29 -13.62 -24.82 28.38
N LYS A 30 -12.62 -24.48 27.55
CA LYS A 30 -11.26 -24.95 27.73
C LYS A 30 -10.59 -24.37 28.98
N GLU A 31 -10.90 -23.14 29.29
CA GLU A 31 -10.37 -22.38 30.43
C GLU A 31 -11.29 -22.46 31.65
N ASN A 32 -12.41 -23.20 31.56
CA ASN A 32 -13.42 -23.36 32.60
C ASN A 32 -13.88 -22.00 33.19
N TYR A 33 -14.16 -21.04 32.31
CA TYR A 33 -14.54 -19.66 32.69
C TYR A 33 -15.96 -19.37 32.28
N ASP A 34 -16.72 -18.78 33.19
CA ASP A 34 -18.05 -18.27 32.98
C ASP A 34 -18.17 -16.88 33.61
N ASN A 35 -18.51 -15.84 32.84
CA ASN A 35 -18.58 -14.48 33.34
C ASN A 35 -19.80 -14.22 34.26
N PHE A 36 -20.72 -15.19 34.39
CA PHE A 36 -21.87 -15.12 35.27
C PHE A 36 -21.69 -15.96 36.56
N ASP A 37 -20.61 -16.70 36.68
CA ASP A 37 -20.34 -17.49 37.88
C ASP A 37 -19.86 -16.58 39.01
N THR A 38 -20.74 -16.38 39.98
CA THR A 38 -20.56 -15.41 41.09
C THR A 38 -19.92 -16.02 42.35
N ASP A 39 -19.61 -17.30 42.33
CA ASP A 39 -18.97 -17.98 43.45
C ASP A 39 -17.47 -17.60 43.57
N GLY A 40 -17.22 -16.41 43.99
CA GLY A 40 -16.04 -15.71 44.50
C GLY A 40 -14.68 -16.42 44.69
N SER A 41 -14.43 -17.49 43.97
CA SER A 41 -13.14 -18.15 43.99
C SER A 41 -12.20 -17.49 42.98
N GLY A 42 -11.11 -16.95 43.43
CA GLY A 42 -9.92 -16.36 42.76
C GLY A 42 -9.67 -16.49 41.24
N GLU A 43 -10.61 -17.07 40.47
CA GLU A 43 -10.56 -17.30 39.05
C GLU A 43 -10.67 -16.00 38.22
N SER A 44 -11.25 -14.95 38.79
CA SER A 44 -11.35 -13.63 38.15
C SER A 44 -9.99 -12.99 37.78
N LEU A 45 -8.91 -13.36 38.49
CA LEU A 45 -7.55 -12.88 38.23
C LEU A 45 -6.75 -13.76 37.26
N ILE A 46 -7.13 -15.04 37.13
CA ILE A 46 -6.39 -16.01 36.31
C ILE A 46 -6.49 -15.64 34.82
N ILE A 47 -7.65 -15.19 34.36
CA ILE A 47 -7.87 -14.86 32.96
C ILE A 47 -7.15 -13.59 32.51
N PRO A 48 -7.25 -12.46 33.22
CA PRO A 48 -6.39 -11.30 32.95
C PRO A 48 -4.91 -11.66 32.92
N LEU A 49 -4.45 -12.50 33.85
CA LEU A 49 -3.07 -12.95 33.91
C LEU A 49 -2.69 -13.83 32.72
N GLN A 50 -3.52 -14.78 32.32
CA GLN A 50 -3.31 -15.61 31.13
C GLN A 50 -3.28 -14.76 29.84
N ASN A 51 -4.19 -13.81 29.69
CA ASN A 51 -4.21 -12.90 28.56
C ASN A 51 -2.97 -12.00 28.52
N MET A 52 -2.51 -11.53 29.68
CA MET A 52 -1.27 -10.78 29.80
C MET A 52 -0.05 -11.63 29.41
N ILE A 53 0.03 -12.87 29.89
CA ILE A 53 1.11 -13.82 29.53
C ILE A 53 1.09 -14.10 28.03
N ASN A 54 -0.06 -14.35 27.43
CA ASN A 54 -0.19 -14.58 25.98
C ASN A 54 0.26 -13.36 25.17
N THR A 55 -0.05 -12.16 25.63
CA THR A 55 0.39 -10.92 24.99
C THR A 55 1.90 -10.73 25.11
N LEU A 56 2.48 -10.98 26.29
CA LEU A 56 3.93 -10.92 26.51
C LEU A 56 4.66 -11.97 25.67
N TYR A 57 4.14 -13.20 25.60
CA TYR A 57 4.68 -14.26 24.76
C TYR A 57 4.64 -13.90 23.26
N SER A 58 3.54 -13.35 22.79
CA SER A 58 3.44 -12.88 21.41
C SER A 58 4.42 -11.75 21.09
N LYS A 59 4.64 -10.82 22.03
CA LYS A 59 5.65 -9.75 21.90
C LYS A 59 7.07 -10.31 21.89
N ASP A 60 7.37 -11.28 22.74
CA ASP A 60 8.68 -11.94 22.81
C ASP A 60 8.99 -12.71 21.52
N ILE A 61 8.05 -13.51 21.02
CA ILE A 61 8.19 -14.19 19.71
C ILE A 61 8.43 -13.18 18.60
N SER A 62 7.62 -12.12 18.51
CA SER A 62 7.78 -11.10 17.49
C SER A 62 9.15 -10.43 17.55
N ARG A 63 9.65 -10.16 18.76
CA ARG A 63 10.99 -9.59 18.96
C ARG A 63 12.09 -10.57 18.53
N LYS A 64 12.00 -11.85 18.91
CA LYS A 64 12.96 -12.89 18.54
C LYS A 64 13.01 -13.10 17.03
N VAL A 65 11.84 -13.18 16.38
CA VAL A 65 11.74 -13.31 14.92
C VAL A 65 12.34 -12.08 14.23
N SER A 66 12.02 -10.87 14.69
CA SER A 66 12.57 -9.64 14.12
C SER A 66 14.09 -9.57 14.25
N THR A 67 14.63 -9.97 15.40
CA THR A 67 16.07 -9.99 15.63
C THR A 67 16.77 -11.03 14.75
N ALA A 68 16.21 -12.24 14.65
CA ALA A 68 16.74 -13.29 13.78
C ALA A 68 16.73 -12.89 12.30
N LEU A 69 15.60 -12.30 11.82
CA LEU A 69 15.51 -11.79 10.45
C LEU A 69 16.52 -10.68 10.19
N LYS A 70 16.73 -9.78 11.16
CA LYS A 70 17.72 -8.70 11.04
C LYS A 70 19.14 -9.28 10.94
N ALA A 71 19.49 -10.24 11.78
CA ALA A 71 20.78 -10.93 11.71
C ALA A 71 20.99 -11.64 10.38
N GLN A 72 19.98 -12.35 9.85
CA GLN A 72 20.03 -12.97 8.53
C GLN A 72 20.16 -11.94 7.40
N MET A 73 19.54 -10.77 7.54
CA MET A 73 19.71 -9.69 6.56
C MET A 73 21.14 -9.13 6.61
N GLU A 74 21.70 -8.94 7.78
CA GLU A 74 23.05 -8.40 7.98
C GLU A 74 24.13 -9.39 7.53
N SER A 75 23.91 -10.71 7.67
CA SER A 75 24.85 -11.75 7.18
C SER A 75 24.78 -11.97 5.66
N GLY A 76 23.76 -11.41 4.97
CA GLY A 76 23.54 -11.65 3.54
C GLY A 76 22.91 -13.01 3.21
N GLU A 77 22.61 -13.83 4.21
CA GLU A 77 21.99 -15.16 4.01
C GLU A 77 20.47 -15.08 3.73
N PHE A 78 19.88 -13.88 3.87
CA PHE A 78 18.46 -13.69 3.67
C PHE A 78 18.05 -13.80 2.19
N LYS A 79 17.39 -14.90 1.85
CA LYS A 79 16.82 -15.10 0.51
C LYS A 79 15.39 -14.56 0.47
N LYS A 80 15.14 -13.58 -0.39
CA LYS A 80 13.78 -13.07 -0.63
C LYS A 80 12.94 -14.13 -1.32
N ARG A 81 11.79 -14.46 -0.76
CA ARG A 81 10.81 -15.36 -1.40
C ARG A 81 10.26 -14.80 -2.71
N ASN A 82 10.07 -13.48 -2.78
CA ASN A 82 9.53 -12.79 -3.94
C ASN A 82 10.63 -12.00 -4.63
N LEU A 83 10.99 -12.38 -5.84
CA LEU A 83 11.95 -11.65 -6.66
C LEU A 83 11.34 -10.39 -7.28
N PRO A 84 12.18 -9.38 -7.58
CA PRO A 84 11.78 -8.25 -8.41
C PRO A 84 11.32 -8.71 -9.80
N TYR A 85 10.41 -7.97 -10.40
CA TYR A 85 9.99 -8.17 -11.78
C TYR A 85 11.20 -8.13 -12.73
N GLY A 86 11.31 -9.07 -13.67
CA GLY A 86 12.48 -9.21 -14.55
C GLY A 86 13.52 -10.23 -14.08
N TYR A 87 13.36 -10.79 -12.88
CA TYR A 87 14.21 -11.83 -12.34
C TYR A 87 13.41 -13.08 -11.98
N ARG A 88 14.06 -14.24 -12.08
CA ARG A 88 13.59 -15.53 -11.58
C ARG A 88 14.68 -16.24 -10.81
N TRP A 89 14.34 -17.25 -10.04
CA TRP A 89 15.32 -18.15 -9.47
C TRP A 89 15.85 -19.10 -10.56
N ASP A 90 17.11 -19.46 -10.48
CA ASP A 90 17.66 -20.59 -11.24
C ASP A 90 17.00 -21.91 -10.83
N GLU A 91 17.27 -23.00 -11.55
CA GLU A 91 16.68 -24.31 -11.27
C GLU A 91 17.02 -24.84 -9.88
N GLU A 92 18.19 -24.49 -9.34
CA GLU A 92 18.64 -24.86 -7.99
C GLU A 92 18.11 -23.91 -6.91
N HIS A 93 17.37 -22.86 -7.26
CA HIS A 93 16.91 -21.79 -6.36
C HIS A 93 18.03 -21.14 -5.54
N SER A 94 19.24 -21.13 -6.08
CA SER A 94 20.44 -20.61 -5.43
C SER A 94 20.76 -19.18 -5.89
N ASN A 95 20.56 -18.87 -7.17
CA ASN A 95 20.92 -17.58 -7.74
C ASN A 95 19.74 -16.90 -8.43
N MET A 96 19.78 -15.55 -8.44
CA MET A 96 18.84 -14.71 -9.14
C MET A 96 19.34 -14.50 -10.58
N VAL A 97 18.57 -14.99 -11.55
CA VAL A 97 18.88 -14.91 -12.99
C VAL A 97 17.83 -14.10 -13.73
N PHE A 98 18.14 -13.64 -14.92
CA PHE A 98 17.17 -12.92 -15.76
C PHE A 98 15.97 -13.81 -16.12
N ASP A 99 14.82 -13.21 -16.09
CA ASP A 99 13.63 -13.78 -16.70
C ASP A 99 13.56 -13.29 -18.17
N GLU A 100 13.66 -14.22 -19.12
CA GLU A 100 13.72 -13.91 -20.54
C GLU A 100 12.49 -13.15 -21.06
N GLU A 101 11.33 -13.37 -20.46
CA GLU A 101 10.09 -12.70 -20.85
C GLU A 101 10.02 -11.26 -20.30
N THR A 102 10.40 -11.07 -19.04
CA THR A 102 10.14 -9.81 -18.33
C THR A 102 11.36 -8.89 -18.20
N ALA A 103 12.59 -9.41 -18.27
CA ALA A 103 13.79 -8.55 -18.21
C ALA A 103 13.88 -7.55 -19.40
N PRO A 104 13.53 -7.91 -20.66
CA PRO A 104 13.49 -6.95 -21.76
C PRO A 104 12.47 -5.82 -21.52
N ILE A 105 11.37 -6.12 -20.82
CA ILE A 105 10.35 -5.12 -20.48
C ILE A 105 10.92 -4.10 -19.49
N VAL A 106 11.68 -4.56 -18.48
CA VAL A 106 12.36 -3.67 -17.54
C VAL A 106 13.32 -2.73 -18.27
N ARG A 107 14.14 -3.24 -19.19
CA ARG A 107 15.05 -2.41 -20.00
C ARG A 107 14.29 -1.33 -20.78
N LYS A 108 13.17 -1.67 -21.43
CA LYS A 108 12.33 -0.70 -22.14
C LYS A 108 11.74 0.36 -21.20
N ILE A 109 11.30 0.00 -19.99
CA ILE A 109 10.76 0.96 -19.02
C ILE A 109 11.82 2.01 -18.66
N PHE A 110 13.05 1.60 -18.38
CA PHE A 110 14.15 2.51 -18.08
C PHE A 110 14.53 3.37 -19.30
N GLN A 111 14.67 2.78 -20.48
CA GLN A 111 14.95 3.49 -21.71
C GLN A 111 13.91 4.58 -21.99
N TRP A 112 12.63 4.24 -21.99
CA TRP A 112 11.56 5.22 -22.23
C TRP A 112 11.52 6.33 -21.17
N LYS A 113 11.90 5.99 -19.93
CA LYS A 113 12.00 7.02 -18.89
C LYS A 113 13.16 7.98 -19.14
N ILE A 114 14.32 7.50 -19.63
CA ILE A 114 15.46 8.33 -20.04
C ILE A 114 15.10 9.21 -21.25
N GLU A 115 14.32 8.69 -22.20
CA GLU A 115 13.77 9.41 -23.34
C GLU A 115 12.75 10.51 -22.94
N GLY A 116 12.42 10.63 -21.64
CA GLY A 116 11.54 11.65 -21.11
C GLY A 116 10.04 11.32 -21.08
N LEU A 117 9.65 10.08 -21.37
CA LEU A 117 8.25 9.70 -21.33
C LEU A 117 7.68 9.81 -19.91
N SER A 118 6.41 10.22 -19.83
CA SER A 118 5.67 10.21 -18.57
C SER A 118 5.29 8.80 -18.15
N LEU A 119 5.11 8.54 -16.84
CA LEU A 119 4.72 7.22 -16.36
C LEU A 119 3.38 6.71 -16.95
N PRO A 120 2.34 7.54 -17.15
CA PRO A 120 1.14 7.12 -17.87
C PRO A 120 1.44 6.67 -19.30
N ALA A 121 2.24 7.43 -20.06
CA ALA A 121 2.59 7.10 -21.44
C ALA A 121 3.38 5.78 -21.54
N ILE A 122 4.30 5.52 -20.59
CA ILE A 122 5.02 4.24 -20.49
C ILE A 122 4.02 3.11 -20.22
N ALA A 123 3.09 3.32 -19.30
CA ALA A 123 2.10 2.33 -18.97
C ALA A 123 1.16 2.04 -20.17
N ASP A 124 0.74 3.07 -20.97
CA ASP A 124 -0.08 2.89 -22.18
C ASP A 124 0.66 2.08 -23.25
N ARG A 125 1.96 2.31 -23.44
CA ARG A 125 2.80 1.51 -24.36
C ARG A 125 2.90 0.05 -23.94
N LEU A 126 3.09 -0.21 -22.64
CA LEU A 126 3.16 -1.57 -22.09
C LEU A 126 1.83 -2.32 -22.25
N ASP A 127 0.71 -1.63 -22.03
CA ASP A 127 -0.62 -2.23 -22.23
C ASP A 127 -0.89 -2.51 -23.72
N ALA A 128 -0.49 -1.61 -24.62
CA ALA A 128 -0.59 -1.83 -26.07
C ALA A 128 0.22 -3.04 -26.54
N MET A 129 1.34 -3.33 -25.88
CA MET A 129 2.18 -4.51 -26.14
C MET A 129 1.69 -5.77 -25.42
N ASN A 130 0.57 -5.72 -24.68
CA ASN A 130 0.09 -6.79 -23.80
C ASN A 130 1.18 -7.33 -22.84
N ALA A 131 2.12 -6.48 -22.42
CA ALA A 131 3.19 -6.88 -21.53
C ALA A 131 2.64 -7.34 -20.16
N PRO A 132 3.05 -8.51 -19.64
CA PRO A 132 2.60 -8.97 -18.34
C PRO A 132 3.02 -7.97 -17.24
N ASN A 133 2.10 -7.55 -16.40
CA ASN A 133 2.44 -6.69 -15.28
C ASN A 133 2.98 -7.50 -14.08
N PRO A 134 3.67 -6.87 -13.11
CA PRO A 134 4.26 -7.57 -11.98
C PRO A 134 3.26 -8.36 -11.13
N GLU A 135 2.00 -7.95 -11.09
CA GLU A 135 0.96 -8.67 -10.36
C GLU A 135 0.54 -9.93 -11.08
N PHE A 136 0.35 -9.86 -12.40
CA PHE A 136 0.03 -11.01 -13.23
C PHE A 136 1.13 -12.07 -13.18
N GLN A 137 2.42 -11.67 -13.23
CA GLN A 137 3.55 -12.59 -13.10
C GLN A 137 3.50 -13.37 -11.77
N LYS A 138 3.14 -12.72 -10.65
CA LYS A 138 3.01 -13.40 -9.35
C LYS A 138 1.96 -14.51 -9.33
N TYR A 139 0.90 -14.38 -10.14
CA TYR A 139 -0.08 -15.46 -10.32
C TYR A 139 0.49 -16.59 -11.18
N GLN A 140 1.21 -16.27 -12.25
CA GLN A 140 1.84 -17.27 -13.12
C GLN A 140 2.85 -18.14 -12.37
N VAL A 141 3.70 -17.54 -11.54
CA VAL A 141 4.72 -18.27 -10.73
C VAL A 141 4.18 -18.84 -9.41
N GLY A 142 2.85 -18.85 -9.21
CA GLY A 142 2.23 -19.47 -8.03
C GLY A 142 2.49 -18.77 -6.68
N VAL A 143 3.04 -17.56 -6.69
CA VAL A 143 3.27 -16.76 -5.47
C VAL A 143 1.97 -16.22 -4.89
N ARG A 144 0.97 -15.99 -5.74
CA ARG A 144 -0.40 -15.63 -5.34
C ARG A 144 -1.40 -16.68 -5.79
N THR A 145 -2.25 -17.12 -4.87
CA THR A 145 -3.42 -17.96 -5.13
C THR A 145 -4.65 -17.10 -5.37
N GLY A 146 -5.40 -17.34 -6.44
CA GLY A 146 -6.62 -16.61 -6.78
C GLY A 146 -6.86 -16.62 -8.29
N ASN A 147 -8.07 -16.22 -8.72
CA ASN A 147 -8.40 -16.16 -10.15
C ASN A 147 -7.56 -15.12 -10.87
N ALA A 148 -6.82 -15.57 -11.87
CA ALA A 148 -5.99 -14.76 -12.78
C ALA A 148 -6.78 -13.80 -13.71
N THR A 149 -7.99 -13.40 -13.33
CA THR A 149 -8.78 -12.34 -13.97
C THR A 149 -8.23 -10.94 -13.66
N ALA A 150 -7.07 -10.86 -12.97
CA ALA A 150 -6.37 -9.60 -12.79
C ALA A 150 -6.05 -9.01 -14.17
N LYS A 151 -6.72 -7.91 -14.51
CA LYS A 151 -6.46 -7.16 -15.74
C LYS A 151 -4.97 -6.90 -15.84
N LYS A 152 -4.37 -7.26 -16.95
CA LYS A 152 -2.96 -6.99 -17.30
C LYS A 152 -2.70 -5.49 -17.51
N ILE A 153 -3.22 -4.62 -16.66
CA ILE A 153 -3.14 -3.16 -16.83
C ILE A 153 -1.99 -2.65 -15.97
N TRP A 154 -1.07 -1.98 -16.61
CA TRP A 154 0.03 -1.31 -15.94
C TRP A 154 -0.44 -0.05 -15.21
N ASN A 155 0.09 0.17 -14.03
CA ASN A 155 -0.22 1.35 -13.23
C ASN A 155 1.05 2.11 -12.83
N LYS A 156 0.86 3.39 -12.48
CA LYS A 156 1.95 4.27 -12.06
C LYS A 156 2.73 3.73 -10.86
N SER A 157 2.05 3.08 -9.92
CA SER A 157 2.69 2.55 -8.71
C SER A 157 3.67 1.42 -9.03
N SER A 158 3.29 0.49 -9.91
CA SER A 158 4.18 -0.59 -10.36
C SER A 158 5.42 -0.05 -11.06
N LEU A 159 5.25 0.93 -11.98
CA LEU A 159 6.37 1.58 -12.66
C LEU A 159 7.28 2.32 -11.68
N THR A 160 6.70 3.04 -10.71
CA THR A 160 7.45 3.71 -9.66
C THR A 160 8.28 2.72 -8.85
N THR A 161 7.69 1.59 -8.47
CA THR A 161 8.39 0.53 -7.71
C THR A 161 9.54 -0.06 -8.51
N ILE A 162 9.37 -0.27 -9.82
CA ILE A 162 10.43 -0.76 -10.70
C ILE A 162 11.56 0.27 -10.79
N LEU A 163 11.27 1.52 -11.14
CA LEU A 163 12.26 2.57 -11.35
C LEU A 163 13.03 2.98 -10.08
N ASP A 164 12.51 2.64 -8.88
CA ASP A 164 13.14 2.93 -7.58
C ASP A 164 13.90 1.74 -6.98
N ASN A 165 13.95 0.62 -7.68
CA ASN A 165 14.47 -0.60 -7.09
C ASN A 165 15.94 -0.85 -7.44
N PRO A 166 16.88 -0.72 -6.48
CA PRO A 166 18.31 -0.93 -6.72
C PRO A 166 18.69 -2.35 -7.17
N HIS A 167 17.78 -3.33 -7.04
CA HIS A 167 18.04 -4.67 -7.54
C HIS A 167 18.35 -4.70 -9.04
N TYR A 168 17.85 -3.74 -9.81
CA TYR A 168 18.11 -3.71 -11.26
C TYR A 168 19.54 -3.33 -11.63
N VAL A 169 20.32 -2.80 -10.68
CA VAL A 169 21.77 -2.55 -10.85
C VAL A 169 22.66 -3.61 -10.21
N GLY A 170 22.07 -4.75 -9.84
CA GLY A 170 22.79 -5.89 -9.27
C GLY A 170 22.95 -5.83 -7.74
N ASP A 171 22.33 -4.86 -7.06
CA ASP A 171 22.44 -4.71 -5.62
C ASP A 171 21.25 -5.35 -4.90
N THR A 172 21.51 -6.21 -3.91
CA THR A 172 20.43 -6.69 -3.02
C THR A 172 20.21 -5.68 -1.89
N VAL A 173 18.96 -5.20 -1.79
CA VAL A 173 18.56 -4.25 -0.75
C VAL A 173 17.51 -4.86 0.16
N LEU A 174 17.82 -4.86 1.45
CA LEU A 174 16.99 -5.38 2.53
C LEU A 174 16.60 -4.25 3.50
N GLY A 175 15.62 -4.52 4.37
CA GLY A 175 15.25 -3.56 5.42
C GLY A 175 14.52 -2.30 4.92
N ARG A 176 13.88 -2.31 3.73
CA ARG A 176 13.16 -1.14 3.17
C ARG A 176 11.89 -0.77 3.92
N THR A 177 11.32 -1.71 4.66
CA THR A 177 10.09 -1.51 5.43
C THR A 177 10.22 -2.16 6.79
N LEU A 178 9.73 -1.48 7.82
CA LEU A 178 9.58 -2.00 9.16
C LEU A 178 8.11 -2.33 9.41
N ASN A 179 7.85 -3.56 9.80
CA ASN A 179 6.53 -3.98 10.25
C ASN A 179 6.65 -4.47 11.70
N ALA A 180 6.27 -3.63 12.64
CA ALA A 180 6.31 -3.94 14.07
C ALA A 180 4.89 -3.85 14.66
N ILE A 181 4.01 -4.77 14.26
CA ILE A 181 2.60 -4.81 14.68
C ILE A 181 2.48 -4.81 16.22
N TYR A 182 3.40 -5.48 16.92
CA TYR A 182 3.45 -5.50 18.39
C TYR A 182 3.73 -4.14 19.05
N LYS A 183 4.25 -3.17 18.25
CA LYS A 183 4.44 -1.75 18.67
C LYS A 183 3.33 -0.84 18.15
N GLY A 184 2.28 -1.39 17.50
CA GLY A 184 1.25 -0.60 16.83
C GLY A 184 1.72 0.03 15.50
N VAL A 185 2.94 -0.25 15.06
CA VAL A 185 3.52 0.29 13.82
C VAL A 185 3.26 -0.67 12.68
N LYS A 186 2.50 -0.20 11.66
CA LYS A 186 2.23 -0.97 10.44
C LYS A 186 2.96 -0.35 9.26
N ASN A 187 3.71 -1.17 8.50
CA ASN A 187 4.30 -0.82 7.20
C ASN A 187 4.97 0.57 7.14
N GLN A 188 5.83 0.87 8.11
CA GLN A 188 6.63 2.08 8.06
C GLN A 188 7.75 1.91 7.04
N HIS A 189 7.90 2.86 6.12
CA HIS A 189 9.06 2.92 5.23
C HIS A 189 10.26 3.41 6.02
N ILE A 190 11.40 2.76 5.79
CA ILE A 190 12.69 3.11 6.37
C ILE A 190 13.41 4.00 5.37
N ASP A 191 14.11 5.03 5.86
CA ASP A 191 14.88 5.93 5.03
C ASP A 191 16.02 5.18 4.30
N ARG A 192 16.36 5.65 3.10
CA ARG A 192 17.33 4.96 2.24
C ARG A 192 18.71 4.80 2.87
N GLU A 193 19.07 5.68 3.77
CA GLU A 193 20.34 5.69 4.50
C GLU A 193 20.46 4.53 5.50
N GLU A 194 19.32 4.03 5.97
CA GLU A 194 19.24 2.90 6.90
C GLU A 194 19.06 1.54 6.19
N TRP A 195 19.02 1.52 4.86
CA TRP A 195 18.88 0.28 4.12
C TRP A 195 20.15 -0.57 4.21
N ILE A 196 19.98 -1.88 4.35
CA ILE A 196 21.07 -2.84 4.26
C ILE A 196 21.28 -3.16 2.78
N VAL A 197 22.41 -2.73 2.21
CA VAL A 197 22.74 -2.88 0.79
C VAL A 197 23.92 -3.81 0.63
N PHE A 198 23.73 -4.86 -0.15
CA PHE A 198 24.79 -5.77 -0.61
C PHE A 198 25.05 -5.50 -2.09
N PRO A 199 26.18 -4.92 -2.47
CA PRO A 199 26.47 -4.59 -3.86
C PRO A 199 26.87 -5.83 -4.67
N ASN A 200 26.53 -5.83 -5.96
CA ASN A 200 26.95 -6.84 -6.95
C ASN A 200 26.64 -8.28 -6.55
N THR A 201 25.46 -8.53 -6.01
CA THR A 201 25.04 -9.88 -5.60
C THR A 201 24.46 -10.71 -6.75
N HIS A 202 24.11 -10.07 -7.86
CA HIS A 202 23.52 -10.72 -9.03
C HIS A 202 23.76 -9.88 -10.29
N GLU A 203 23.48 -10.45 -11.44
CA GLU A 203 23.65 -9.78 -12.73
C GLU A 203 22.66 -8.61 -12.88
N ALA A 204 23.16 -7.45 -13.32
CA ALA A 204 22.39 -6.22 -13.45
C ALA A 204 21.60 -6.19 -14.77
N ILE A 205 20.28 -5.90 -14.73
CA ILE A 205 19.47 -5.65 -15.93
C ILE A 205 19.78 -4.29 -16.53
N ILE A 206 20.08 -3.30 -15.68
CA ILE A 206 20.28 -1.89 -16.03
C ILE A 206 21.66 -1.43 -15.55
N SER A 207 22.31 -0.56 -16.33
CA SER A 207 23.59 0.06 -15.91
C SER A 207 23.37 1.00 -14.71
N ARG A 208 24.40 1.14 -13.87
CA ARG A 208 24.36 2.12 -12.74
C ARG A 208 24.15 3.56 -13.24
N GLU A 209 24.70 3.88 -14.39
CA GLU A 209 24.57 5.20 -15.00
C GLU A 209 23.12 5.49 -15.41
N ASP A 210 22.46 4.57 -16.07
CA ASP A 210 21.07 4.73 -16.51
C ASP A 210 20.10 4.78 -15.33
N PHE A 211 20.35 3.96 -14.32
CA PHE A 211 19.58 4.01 -13.08
C PHE A 211 19.71 5.38 -12.39
N GLN A 212 20.93 5.91 -12.32
CA GLN A 212 21.17 7.22 -11.70
C GLN A 212 20.51 8.35 -12.51
N LYS A 213 20.61 8.33 -13.85
CA LYS A 213 19.89 9.30 -14.72
C LYS A 213 18.39 9.30 -14.47
N VAL A 214 17.78 8.11 -14.41
CA VAL A 214 16.35 7.99 -14.13
C VAL A 214 15.99 8.54 -12.75
N ARG A 215 16.83 8.29 -11.75
CA ARG A 215 16.65 8.81 -10.39
C ARG A 215 16.69 10.36 -10.38
N GLU A 216 17.68 10.96 -11.02
CA GLU A 216 17.79 12.42 -11.13
C GLU A 216 16.59 13.07 -11.82
N LEU A 217 16.13 12.48 -12.94
CA LEU A 217 14.93 12.92 -13.65
C LEU A 217 13.66 12.88 -12.76
N ARG A 218 13.55 11.86 -11.93
CA ARG A 218 12.42 11.69 -11.02
C ARG A 218 12.48 12.64 -9.83
N ASP A 219 13.65 12.85 -9.26
CA ASP A 219 13.86 13.80 -8.16
C ASP A 219 13.61 15.24 -8.62
N ALA A 220 14.05 15.60 -9.83
CA ALA A 220 13.74 16.89 -10.44
C ALA A 220 12.22 17.09 -10.64
N ALA A 221 11.52 16.07 -11.15
CA ALA A 221 10.07 16.11 -11.32
C ALA A 221 9.33 16.19 -9.98
N ALA A 222 9.85 15.55 -8.93
CA ALA A 222 9.29 15.62 -7.58
C ALA A 222 9.43 17.03 -6.99
N ARG A 223 10.60 17.66 -7.10
CA ARG A 223 10.83 19.05 -6.66
C ARG A 223 9.88 20.03 -7.34
N THR A 224 9.77 19.96 -8.67
CA THR A 224 8.83 20.82 -9.43
C THR A 224 7.38 20.62 -8.98
N ARG A 225 7.01 19.39 -8.58
CA ARG A 225 5.67 19.11 -8.06
C ARG A 225 5.44 19.72 -6.68
N VAL A 226 6.42 19.64 -5.78
CA VAL A 226 6.35 20.26 -4.44
C VAL A 226 6.21 21.78 -4.57
N GLU A 227 7.05 22.43 -5.35
CA GLU A 227 6.98 23.89 -5.61
C GLU A 227 5.60 24.32 -6.16
N LYS A 228 5.02 23.51 -7.06
CA LYS A 228 3.65 23.76 -7.56
C LYS A 228 2.59 23.55 -6.48
N MET A 229 2.78 22.60 -5.58
CA MET A 229 1.85 22.35 -4.49
C MET A 229 1.84 23.48 -3.47
N GLU A 230 3.00 23.97 -3.06
CA GLU A 230 3.14 25.08 -2.12
C GLU A 230 2.45 26.35 -2.63
N ARG A 231 2.62 26.69 -3.92
CA ARG A 231 1.94 27.83 -4.54
C ARG A 231 0.41 27.71 -4.61
N THR A 232 -0.13 26.51 -4.45
CA THR A 232 -1.60 26.27 -4.53
C THR A 232 -2.24 25.98 -3.18
N GLU A 233 -1.48 25.99 -2.10
CA GLU A 233 -1.95 25.58 -0.76
C GLU A 233 -2.95 26.60 -0.19
N GLU A 234 -2.72 27.88 -0.37
CA GLU A 234 -3.64 28.95 0.03
C GLU A 234 -5.03 28.79 -0.63
N ILE A 235 -5.04 28.40 -1.91
CA ILE A 235 -6.29 28.20 -2.67
C ILE A 235 -6.97 26.90 -2.26
N ARG A 236 -6.23 25.89 -1.82
CA ARG A 236 -6.79 24.65 -1.28
C ARG A 236 -7.52 24.86 0.03
N ALA A 237 -7.09 25.81 0.84
CA ALA A 237 -7.73 26.15 2.09
C ALA A 237 -9.15 26.73 1.90
N THR A 238 -9.40 27.43 0.78
CA THR A 238 -10.70 28.05 0.50
C THR A 238 -11.74 27.09 -0.11
N LEU A 239 -11.31 26.04 -0.81
CA LEU A 239 -12.18 25.05 -1.45
C LEU A 239 -12.18 23.74 -0.64
N ILE A 240 -13.06 23.65 0.35
CA ILE A 240 -13.22 22.50 1.24
C ILE A 240 -14.05 21.41 0.55
N ASN A 241 -13.73 20.15 0.82
CA ASN A 241 -14.56 19.01 0.39
C ASN A 241 -15.79 18.89 1.31
N LEU A 242 -16.92 19.46 0.89
CA LEU A 242 -18.15 19.48 1.71
C LEU A 242 -18.85 18.12 1.78
N PHE A 243 -18.65 17.25 0.79
CA PHE A 243 -19.35 15.98 0.66
C PHE A 243 -18.40 14.78 0.71
N GLU A 244 -17.40 14.85 1.58
CA GLU A 244 -16.42 13.77 1.74
C GLU A 244 -17.11 12.43 1.99
N ASP A 245 -16.79 11.45 1.16
CA ASP A 245 -17.31 10.08 1.22
C ASP A 245 -18.84 9.91 1.10
N LYS A 246 -19.59 10.96 0.86
CA LYS A 246 -21.06 10.93 0.80
C LYS A 246 -21.64 10.85 -0.59
N ILE A 247 -20.86 11.17 -1.63
CA ILE A 247 -21.32 11.15 -3.02
C ILE A 247 -20.82 9.90 -3.73
N VAL A 248 -21.75 9.18 -4.35
CA VAL A 248 -21.46 7.99 -5.14
C VAL A 248 -21.96 8.17 -6.59
N CYS A 249 -21.32 7.47 -7.52
CA CYS A 249 -21.74 7.44 -8.91
C CYS A 249 -23.03 6.61 -9.04
N ALA A 250 -24.04 7.15 -9.71
CA ALA A 250 -25.30 6.45 -9.90
C ALA A 250 -25.17 5.17 -10.74
N ASP A 251 -24.23 5.14 -11.70
CA ASP A 251 -24.07 4.00 -12.61
C ASP A 251 -23.24 2.87 -12.00
N CYS A 252 -22.15 3.17 -11.30
CA CYS A 252 -21.23 2.16 -10.80
C CYS A 252 -21.18 2.02 -9.27
N GLY A 253 -21.90 2.84 -8.51
CA GLY A 253 -21.99 2.82 -7.06
C GLY A 253 -20.70 3.23 -6.32
N LYS A 254 -19.64 3.60 -7.04
CA LYS A 254 -18.36 3.96 -6.42
C LYS A 254 -18.31 5.43 -6.05
N LYS A 255 -17.53 5.75 -5.01
CA LYS A 255 -17.32 7.12 -4.54
C LYS A 255 -16.80 8.03 -5.65
N LEU A 256 -17.27 9.27 -5.64
CA LEU A 256 -16.74 10.32 -6.49
C LEU A 256 -15.49 10.92 -5.83
N TYR A 257 -14.48 11.24 -6.66
CA TYR A 257 -13.28 11.93 -6.22
C TYR A 257 -13.45 13.43 -6.28
N PHE A 258 -13.03 14.10 -5.22
CA PHE A 258 -13.01 15.55 -5.13
C PHE A 258 -11.81 16.14 -5.86
N HIS A 259 -12.07 17.07 -6.78
CA HIS A 259 -11.06 17.77 -7.56
C HIS A 259 -11.26 19.28 -7.50
N ARG A 260 -10.14 19.99 -7.65
CA ARG A 260 -10.11 21.44 -7.78
C ARG A 260 -9.48 21.78 -9.11
N LYS A 261 -10.12 22.66 -9.89
CA LYS A 261 -9.65 23.07 -11.22
C LYS A 261 -9.81 24.56 -11.40
N ARG A 262 -8.93 25.17 -12.19
CA ARG A 262 -9.11 26.56 -12.63
C ARG A 262 -10.14 26.64 -13.74
N VAL A 263 -10.96 27.68 -13.71
CA VAL A 263 -11.93 27.98 -14.76
C VAL A 263 -11.20 28.35 -16.06
N ASP A 264 -10.11 29.09 -15.94
CA ASP A 264 -9.27 29.51 -17.05
C ASP A 264 -7.80 29.09 -16.81
N LYS A 265 -7.05 28.80 -17.88
CA LYS A 265 -5.62 28.48 -17.83
C LYS A 265 -4.74 29.69 -17.47
N ARG A 266 -5.29 30.89 -17.41
CA ARG A 266 -4.59 32.12 -17.00
C ARG A 266 -4.19 32.03 -15.52
N LYS A 267 -3.08 32.67 -15.15
CA LYS A 267 -2.52 32.62 -13.78
C LYS A 267 -3.50 33.08 -12.69
N ASP A 268 -4.44 33.98 -13.03
CA ASP A 268 -5.37 34.61 -12.11
C ASP A 268 -6.82 34.05 -12.22
N GLY A 269 -7.00 32.93 -12.92
CA GLY A 269 -8.31 32.32 -13.11
C GLY A 269 -8.92 31.79 -11.81
N ALA A 270 -10.21 32.03 -11.60
CA ALA A 270 -10.98 31.50 -10.48
C ALA A 270 -10.90 29.97 -10.41
N TRP A 271 -10.90 29.44 -9.22
CA TRP A 271 -10.92 28.02 -8.98
C TRP A 271 -12.35 27.54 -8.68
N TYR A 272 -12.66 26.31 -9.06
CA TYR A 272 -13.88 25.64 -8.68
C TYR A 272 -13.61 24.21 -8.22
N ALA A 273 -14.49 23.71 -7.37
CA ALA A 273 -14.49 22.35 -6.89
C ALA A 273 -15.49 21.51 -7.65
N PHE A 274 -15.11 20.27 -7.97
CA PHE A 274 -16.00 19.32 -8.63
C PHE A 274 -15.70 17.88 -8.16
N TYR A 275 -16.68 17.03 -8.37
CA TYR A 275 -16.59 15.59 -8.08
C TYR A 275 -16.63 14.81 -9.38
N GLU A 276 -15.76 13.81 -9.50
CA GLU A 276 -15.65 12.97 -10.69
C GLU A 276 -15.64 11.49 -10.32
N CYS A 277 -16.26 10.64 -11.14
CA CYS A 277 -16.37 9.21 -10.88
C CYS A 277 -14.98 8.55 -10.79
N SER A 278 -14.70 7.89 -9.66
CA SER A 278 -13.40 7.23 -9.43
C SER A 278 -13.09 6.11 -10.43
N SER A 279 -14.14 5.50 -11.02
CA SER A 279 -13.99 4.44 -12.01
C SER A 279 -13.74 4.96 -13.42
N SER A 280 -14.16 6.18 -13.75
CA SER A 280 -13.89 6.84 -15.03
C SER A 280 -12.48 7.46 -15.05
N VAL A 281 -12.01 7.97 -13.90
CA VAL A 281 -10.66 8.56 -13.75
C VAL A 281 -9.57 7.50 -13.73
N LYS A 282 -9.87 6.32 -13.20
CA LYS A 282 -8.92 5.20 -13.17
C LYS A 282 -8.68 4.66 -14.58
N ARG A 283 -7.42 4.34 -14.83
CA ARG A 283 -7.01 3.70 -16.06
C ARG A 283 -7.82 2.44 -16.34
N GLY A 284 -8.39 2.31 -17.54
CA GLY A 284 -9.28 1.22 -17.93
C GLY A 284 -10.75 1.59 -18.08
N ASN A 285 -11.10 2.86 -17.86
CA ASN A 285 -12.44 3.43 -18.12
C ASN A 285 -13.60 2.47 -17.78
N LEU A 286 -13.68 2.08 -16.50
CA LEU A 286 -14.68 1.10 -16.03
C LEU A 286 -16.08 1.70 -15.88
N CYS A 287 -16.22 2.99 -16.11
CA CYS A 287 -17.47 3.74 -16.08
C CYS A 287 -17.39 4.91 -17.05
N THR A 288 -18.54 5.38 -17.53
CA THR A 288 -18.62 6.60 -18.35
C THR A 288 -18.17 7.83 -17.55
N PRO A 289 -17.61 8.88 -18.19
CA PRO A 289 -17.20 10.08 -17.49
C PRO A 289 -18.39 10.82 -16.87
N HIS A 290 -18.44 10.88 -15.54
CA HIS A 290 -19.44 11.66 -14.81
C HIS A 290 -18.72 12.65 -13.91
N TYR A 291 -19.14 13.90 -13.96
CA TYR A 291 -18.68 14.91 -13.03
C TYR A 291 -19.82 15.86 -12.64
N THR A 292 -19.74 16.40 -11.43
CA THR A 292 -20.64 17.45 -10.96
C THR A 292 -19.86 18.52 -10.20
N ARG A 293 -20.25 19.79 -10.37
CA ARG A 293 -19.64 20.88 -9.61
C ARG A 293 -20.22 20.89 -8.19
N GLN A 294 -19.39 21.26 -7.22
CA GLN A 294 -19.83 21.37 -5.82
C GLN A 294 -20.98 22.37 -5.66
N ASP A 295 -20.94 23.47 -6.39
CA ASP A 295 -21.97 24.52 -6.38
C ASP A 295 -23.33 23.95 -6.79
N ASN A 296 -23.37 23.08 -7.80
CA ASN A 296 -24.61 22.45 -8.25
C ASN A 296 -25.21 21.53 -7.19
N CYS A 297 -24.38 20.79 -6.45
CA CYS A 297 -24.85 19.93 -5.35
C CYS A 297 -25.50 20.76 -4.23
N LEU A 298 -24.98 21.95 -3.94
CA LEU A 298 -25.53 22.85 -2.92
C LEU A 298 -26.89 23.45 -3.35
N LEU A 299 -27.07 23.74 -4.64
CA LEU A 299 -28.33 24.26 -5.18
C LEU A 299 -29.47 23.26 -5.06
N TYR A 300 -29.21 21.96 -5.24
CA TYR A 300 -30.21 20.90 -5.09
C TYR A 300 -30.56 20.56 -3.64
N THR A 301 -29.69 20.90 -2.68
CA THR A 301 -29.92 20.65 -1.24
C THR A 301 -30.48 21.85 -0.50
N SER A 302 -30.46 23.04 -1.12
CA SER A 302 -31.09 24.23 -0.56
C SER A 302 -32.60 24.16 -0.78
N PRO A 303 -33.46 24.35 0.27
CA PRO A 303 -34.89 24.44 0.03
C PRO A 303 -35.16 25.58 -0.92
N SER A 304 -35.88 25.32 -2.01
CA SER A 304 -36.31 26.34 -2.96
C SER A 304 -36.98 27.48 -2.20
N PRO A 305 -36.59 28.74 -2.40
CA PRO A 305 -37.34 29.85 -1.82
C PRO A 305 -38.76 29.81 -2.37
N ARG A 306 -39.75 29.62 -1.49
CA ARG A 306 -41.15 29.74 -1.81
C ARG A 306 -41.51 31.20 -2.06
#